data_872f32218f21c6cd1eab0e51dfbd48b4
#
_entry.id   872f32218f21c6cd1eab0e51dfbd48b4
#
_cell.length_a   1.000
_cell.length_b   1.000
_cell.length_c   1.000
_cell.angle_alpha   90.00
_cell.angle_beta   90.00
_cell.angle_gamma   90.00
#
_symmetry.space_group_name_H-M   'P 1'
#
loop_
_entity.id
_entity.type
_entity.pdbx_description
1 polymer ?
#
loop_
_entity_poly.entity_id
_entity_poly.type
_entity_poly.pdbx_seq_one_letter_code
_entity_poly.pdbx_strand_id
1 'polypeptide(L)'
;RIARGKVRDLATARAAEFDGIAFPGGFGAAKNLCTFAFDGAGMKVQPEVERFVREAAAAHKPLLFACISPVIAAKVLAQGVEVTLGADGPIAGVVAQWGARHTPIAVTSCLVDRHRKVVTVPAYM
;
A
#
# COMPACT_ATOMS: atom_id res chain seq x y z
N ARG A 1 -8.62 11.34 14.83
CA ARG A 1 -9.42 12.56 14.76
C ARG A 1 -10.24 12.65 13.47
N ILE A 2 -9.60 12.37 12.33
CA ILE A 2 -10.31 12.30 11.04
C ILE A 2 -11.37 11.19 11.07
N ALA A 3 -11.06 10.06 11.72
CA ALA A 3 -11.97 8.94 11.84
C ALA A 3 -13.12 9.19 12.83
N ARG A 4 -13.12 10.33 13.48
CA ARG A 4 -14.18 10.78 14.39
C ARG A 4 -14.48 9.77 15.51
N GLY A 5 -13.44 9.15 16.02
CA GLY A 5 -13.53 8.22 17.13
C GLY A 5 -13.92 6.79 16.78
N LYS A 6 -14.29 6.52 15.54
CA LYS A 6 -14.60 5.14 15.11
C LYS A 6 -13.34 4.42 14.68
N VAL A 7 -12.47 4.15 15.64
CA VAL A 7 -11.16 3.56 15.41
C VAL A 7 -11.05 2.26 16.18
N ARG A 8 -10.54 1.22 15.51
CA ARG A 8 -10.22 -0.08 16.15
C ARG A 8 -8.73 -0.30 16.14
N ASP A 9 -8.23 -1.01 17.12
CA ASP A 9 -6.87 -1.50 17.11
C ASP A 9 -6.72 -2.53 15.97
N LEU A 10 -5.77 -2.32 15.08
CA LEU A 10 -5.56 -3.20 13.94
C LEU A 10 -5.24 -4.64 14.37
N ALA A 11 -4.60 -4.80 15.53
CA ALA A 11 -4.30 -6.13 16.07
C ALA A 11 -5.56 -6.97 16.29
N THR A 12 -6.72 -6.32 16.50
CA THR A 12 -8.00 -7.00 16.72
C THR A 12 -8.81 -7.20 15.46
N ALA A 13 -8.37 -6.62 14.33
CA ALA A 13 -9.11 -6.70 13.08
C ALA A 13 -8.68 -7.91 12.26
N ARG A 14 -9.64 -8.51 11.56
CA ARG A 14 -9.40 -9.61 10.61
C ARG A 14 -9.86 -9.17 9.23
N ALA A 15 -9.05 -9.45 8.21
CA ALA A 15 -9.39 -9.06 6.85
C ALA A 15 -10.72 -9.68 6.38
N ALA A 16 -11.06 -10.86 6.87
CA ALA A 16 -12.30 -11.54 6.51
C ALA A 16 -13.56 -10.77 6.93
N GLU A 17 -13.44 -9.83 7.88
CA GLU A 17 -14.57 -9.01 8.35
C GLU A 17 -14.97 -7.93 7.34
N PHE A 18 -14.15 -7.66 6.33
CA PHE A 18 -14.32 -6.53 5.42
C PHE A 18 -14.43 -6.98 3.98
N ASP A 19 -15.17 -6.22 3.17
CA ASP A 19 -15.31 -6.49 1.73
C ASP A 19 -14.16 -5.91 0.93
N GLY A 20 -13.50 -4.90 1.44
CA GLY A 20 -12.33 -4.27 0.82
C GLY A 20 -11.62 -3.40 1.84
N ILE A 21 -10.38 -3.06 1.54
CA ILE A 21 -9.51 -2.33 2.48
C ILE A 21 -8.82 -1.21 1.74
N ALA A 22 -8.80 -0.02 2.33
CA ALA A 22 -8.18 1.14 1.73
C ALA A 22 -7.12 1.74 2.64
N PHE A 23 -6.00 2.13 2.04
CA PHE A 23 -4.91 2.86 2.70
C PHE A 23 -4.84 4.25 2.06
N PRO A 24 -5.40 5.28 2.69
CA PRO A 24 -5.49 6.60 2.06
C PRO A 24 -4.16 7.30 1.83
N GLY A 25 -3.12 6.95 2.58
CA GLY A 25 -1.83 7.57 2.39
C GLY A 25 -1.57 8.71 3.36
N GLY A 26 -0.84 9.72 2.88
CA GLY A 26 -0.35 10.79 3.71
C GLY A 26 1.00 10.45 4.33
N PHE A 27 1.72 11.47 4.82
CA PHE A 27 3.05 11.26 5.38
C PHE A 27 3.03 10.30 6.56
N GLY A 28 1.93 10.29 7.33
CA GLY A 28 1.75 9.37 8.43
C GLY A 28 1.81 7.90 8.02
N ALA A 29 1.36 7.56 6.80
CA ALA A 29 1.45 6.20 6.31
C ALA A 29 2.91 5.76 6.16
N ALA A 30 3.75 6.63 5.59
CA ALA A 30 5.17 6.33 5.39
C ALA A 30 5.96 6.36 6.69
N LYS A 31 5.42 6.93 7.74
CA LYS A 31 6.08 7.16 9.02
C LYS A 31 5.64 6.19 10.11
N ASN A 32 4.34 5.85 10.13
CA ASN A 32 3.74 5.08 11.23
C ASN A 32 3.35 3.66 10.83
N LEU A 33 2.89 3.46 9.59
CA LEU A 33 2.51 2.13 9.11
C LEU A 33 3.72 1.34 8.63
N CYS A 34 4.80 2.05 8.32
CA CYS A 34 6.08 1.47 7.92
C CYS A 34 7.16 2.48 8.25
N THR A 35 8.41 2.13 7.96
CA THR A 35 9.54 3.02 8.24
C THR A 35 10.10 3.68 6.97
N PHE A 36 9.33 3.73 5.90
CA PHE A 36 9.80 4.24 4.60
C PHE A 36 10.31 5.68 4.69
N ALA A 37 9.65 6.52 5.49
CA ALA A 37 10.05 7.93 5.64
C ALA A 37 11.46 8.07 6.23
N PHE A 38 11.94 7.07 6.96
CA PHE A 38 13.24 7.09 7.63
C PHE A 38 14.28 6.21 6.94
N ASP A 39 13.86 5.04 6.44
CA ASP A 39 14.77 3.99 6.00
C ASP A 39 14.79 3.79 4.48
N GLY A 40 13.89 4.45 3.74
CA GLY A 40 13.84 4.31 2.28
C GLY A 40 13.74 2.85 1.86
N ALA A 41 14.65 2.41 1.00
CA ALA A 41 14.66 1.05 0.47
C ALA A 41 14.82 -0.02 1.55
N GLY A 42 15.40 0.32 2.68
CA GLY A 42 15.56 -0.59 3.82
C GLY A 42 14.38 -0.61 4.77
N MET A 43 13.24 -0.08 4.36
CA MET A 43 12.08 0.04 5.25
C MET A 43 11.56 -1.30 5.75
N LYS A 44 10.88 -1.22 6.89
CA LYS A 44 10.12 -2.34 7.45
C LYS A 44 8.66 -1.90 7.59
N VAL A 45 7.74 -2.83 7.36
CA VAL A 45 6.32 -2.59 7.55
C VAL A 45 5.96 -2.96 8.98
N GLN A 46 5.10 -2.14 9.60
CA GLN A 46 4.62 -2.43 10.94
C GLN A 46 3.97 -3.84 10.95
N PRO A 47 4.31 -4.71 11.92
CA PRO A 47 3.91 -6.13 11.84
C PRO A 47 2.41 -6.37 11.68
N GLU A 48 1.56 -5.60 12.35
CA GLU A 48 0.12 -5.78 12.22
C GLU A 48 -0.40 -5.32 10.86
N VAL A 49 0.22 -4.30 10.28
CA VAL A 49 -0.11 -3.85 8.93
C VAL A 49 0.28 -4.94 7.93
N GLU A 50 1.46 -5.49 8.06
CA GLU A 50 1.92 -6.57 7.18
C GLU A 50 1.00 -7.79 7.27
N ARG A 51 0.65 -8.21 8.49
CA ARG A 51 -0.26 -9.32 8.72
C ARG A 51 -1.61 -9.06 8.02
N PHE A 52 -2.16 -7.87 8.22
CA PHE A 52 -3.48 -7.53 7.71
C PHE A 52 -3.50 -7.50 6.17
N VAL A 53 -2.47 -6.94 5.55
CA VAL A 53 -2.35 -6.91 4.09
C VAL A 53 -2.20 -8.33 3.54
N ARG A 54 -1.40 -9.17 4.19
CA ARG A 54 -1.24 -10.57 3.75
C ARG A 54 -2.53 -11.36 3.91
N GLU A 55 -3.27 -11.14 4.99
CA GLU A 55 -4.58 -11.77 5.19
C GLU A 55 -5.55 -11.38 4.08
N ALA A 56 -5.62 -10.09 3.77
CA ALA A 56 -6.52 -9.59 2.74
C ALA A 56 -6.17 -10.18 1.37
N ALA A 57 -4.89 -10.23 1.05
CA ALA A 57 -4.43 -10.79 -0.21
C ALA A 57 -4.76 -12.29 -0.30
N ALA A 58 -4.53 -13.04 0.78
CA ALA A 58 -4.83 -14.47 0.82
C ALA A 58 -6.33 -14.75 0.69
N ALA A 59 -7.18 -13.85 1.21
CA ALA A 59 -8.64 -13.98 1.11
C ALA A 59 -9.19 -13.37 -0.19
N HIS A 60 -8.32 -12.90 -1.08
CA HIS A 60 -8.68 -12.24 -2.34
C HIS A 60 -9.58 -11.02 -2.14
N LYS A 61 -9.37 -10.28 -1.06
CA LYS A 61 -10.07 -9.04 -0.81
C LYS A 61 -9.43 -7.90 -1.61
N PRO A 62 -10.24 -7.00 -2.20
CA PRO A 62 -9.67 -5.83 -2.88
C PRO A 62 -8.92 -4.93 -1.91
N LEU A 63 -7.77 -4.44 -2.35
CA LEU A 63 -6.92 -3.53 -1.58
C LEU A 63 -6.70 -2.26 -2.39
N LEU A 64 -6.94 -1.11 -1.77
CA LEU A 64 -6.70 0.19 -2.39
C LEU A 64 -5.58 0.91 -1.63
N PHE A 65 -4.59 1.39 -2.38
CA PHE A 65 -3.49 2.17 -1.80
C PHE A 65 -3.38 3.49 -2.57
N ALA A 66 -3.42 4.60 -1.85
CA ALA A 66 -3.36 5.92 -2.46
C ALA A 66 -2.09 6.66 -2.04
N CYS A 67 -1.65 7.59 -2.89
CA CYS A 67 -0.54 8.49 -2.65
C CYS A 67 0.77 7.72 -2.41
N ILE A 68 1.31 7.75 -1.18
CA ILE A 68 2.55 7.05 -0.83
C ILE A 68 2.30 5.59 -0.38
N SER A 69 1.07 5.25 -0.03
CA SER A 69 0.74 3.93 0.50
C SER A 69 1.07 2.75 -0.43
N PRO A 70 1.13 2.90 -1.77
CA PRO A 70 1.54 1.79 -2.63
C PRO A 70 2.89 1.17 -2.27
N VAL A 71 3.78 1.91 -1.57
CA VAL A 71 5.04 1.32 -1.11
C VAL A 71 4.81 0.17 -0.14
N ILE A 72 3.73 0.22 0.64
CA ILE A 72 3.36 -0.86 1.56
C ILE A 72 2.97 -2.11 0.77
N ALA A 73 2.13 -1.95 -0.25
CA ALA A 73 1.75 -3.06 -1.12
C ALA A 73 2.98 -3.68 -1.79
N ALA A 74 3.85 -2.83 -2.32
CA ALA A 74 5.06 -3.28 -3.00
C ALA A 74 5.97 -4.08 -2.07
N LYS A 75 6.15 -3.62 -0.84
CA LYS A 75 7.03 -4.28 0.11
C LYS A 75 6.44 -5.60 0.62
N VAL A 76 5.16 -5.60 0.97
CA VAL A 76 4.51 -6.77 1.56
C VAL A 76 4.21 -7.84 0.53
N LEU A 77 3.65 -7.45 -0.60
CA LEU A 77 3.20 -8.41 -1.61
C LEU A 77 4.28 -8.75 -2.63
N ALA A 78 5.17 -7.81 -2.94
CA ALA A 78 6.31 -8.01 -3.86
C ALA A 78 5.92 -8.90 -5.07
N GLN A 79 6.78 -9.81 -5.47
CA GLN A 79 6.51 -10.88 -6.43
C GLN A 79 5.72 -10.44 -7.66
N GLY A 80 6.13 -9.30 -8.26
CA GLY A 80 5.53 -8.80 -9.49
C GLY A 80 4.22 -8.05 -9.33
N VAL A 81 3.81 -7.71 -8.08
CA VAL A 81 2.61 -6.89 -7.90
C VAL A 81 2.78 -5.55 -8.64
N GLU A 82 1.76 -5.16 -9.36
CA GLU A 82 1.78 -3.92 -10.13
C GLU A 82 1.24 -2.77 -9.32
N VAL A 83 2.06 -1.72 -9.14
CA VAL A 83 1.65 -0.52 -8.37
C VAL A 83 2.08 0.73 -9.12
N THR A 84 1.46 1.85 -8.77
CA THR A 84 1.88 3.14 -9.29
C THR A 84 2.05 4.14 -8.14
N LEU A 85 3.03 5.02 -8.33
CA LEU A 85 3.24 6.21 -7.49
C LEU A 85 3.17 7.46 -8.36
N GLY A 86 2.59 7.34 -9.57
CA GLY A 86 2.50 8.42 -10.53
C GLY A 86 3.59 8.32 -11.59
N ALA A 87 4.29 9.41 -11.83
CA ALA A 87 5.37 9.43 -12.80
C ALA A 87 6.58 8.65 -12.28
N ASP A 88 7.45 8.23 -13.18
CA ASP A 88 8.71 7.59 -12.78
C ASP A 88 9.57 8.55 -11.95
N GLY A 89 10.23 7.98 -10.95
CA GLY A 89 11.10 8.74 -10.06
C GLY A 89 11.92 7.79 -9.20
N PRO A 90 12.64 8.32 -8.19
CA PRO A 90 13.51 7.48 -7.35
C PRO A 90 12.78 6.34 -6.65
N ILE A 91 11.52 6.55 -6.26
CA ILE A 91 10.74 5.54 -5.56
C ILE A 91 10.41 4.36 -6.47
N ALA A 92 10.25 4.60 -7.77
CA ALA A 92 10.02 3.51 -8.74
C ALA A 92 11.16 2.50 -8.71
N GLY A 93 12.39 2.97 -8.61
CA GLY A 93 13.56 2.09 -8.49
C GLY A 93 13.57 1.29 -7.20
N VAL A 94 13.16 1.91 -6.10
CA VAL A 94 13.06 1.24 -4.81
C VAL A 94 12.02 0.11 -4.86
N VAL A 95 10.87 0.40 -5.44
CA VAL A 95 9.80 -0.59 -5.61
C VAL A 95 10.29 -1.79 -6.44
N ALA A 96 11.04 -1.52 -7.49
CA ALA A 96 11.61 -2.58 -8.32
C ALA A 96 12.60 -3.45 -7.54
N GLN A 97 13.39 -2.85 -6.64
CA GLN A 97 14.32 -3.60 -5.80
C GLN A 97 13.60 -4.62 -4.91
N TRP A 98 12.39 -4.32 -4.50
CA TRP A 98 11.60 -5.23 -3.68
C TRP A 98 10.91 -6.34 -4.46
N GLY A 99 11.00 -6.29 -5.80
CA GLY A 99 10.40 -7.30 -6.67
C GLY A 99 9.01 -6.95 -7.16
N ALA A 100 8.51 -5.74 -6.87
CA ALA A 100 7.26 -5.25 -7.42
C ALA A 100 7.51 -4.52 -8.74
N ARG A 101 6.44 -4.18 -9.45
CA ARG A 101 6.54 -3.46 -10.73
C ARG A 101 5.84 -2.11 -10.60
N HIS A 102 6.57 -1.05 -10.88
CA HIS A 102 6.01 0.29 -10.95
C HIS A 102 5.60 0.60 -12.39
N THR A 103 4.37 1.06 -12.57
CA THR A 103 3.87 1.52 -13.87
C THR A 103 3.55 3.00 -13.77
N PRO A 104 4.23 3.88 -14.52
CA PRO A 104 3.92 5.31 -14.47
C PRO A 104 2.55 5.59 -15.09
N ILE A 105 1.76 6.41 -14.40
CA ILE A 105 0.45 6.87 -14.91
C ILE A 105 0.22 8.32 -14.50
N ALA A 106 -0.76 8.96 -15.16
CA ALA A 106 -1.16 10.32 -14.81
C ALA A 106 -1.82 10.35 -13.42
N VAL A 107 -1.67 11.46 -12.71
CA VAL A 107 -2.26 11.63 -11.37
C VAL A 107 -3.78 11.52 -11.35
N THR A 108 -4.42 11.69 -12.51
CA THR A 108 -5.87 11.58 -12.65
C THR A 108 -6.37 10.17 -12.92
N SER A 109 -5.46 9.21 -12.98
CA SER A 109 -5.79 7.81 -13.32
C SER A 109 -5.55 6.90 -12.13
N CYS A 110 -5.92 5.63 -12.28
CA CYS A 110 -5.60 4.59 -11.30
C CYS A 110 -5.02 3.39 -12.04
N LEU A 111 -4.28 2.57 -11.31
CA LEU A 111 -3.72 1.32 -11.82
C LEU A 111 -4.36 0.16 -11.09
N VAL A 112 -4.84 -0.83 -11.84
CA VAL A 112 -5.47 -2.02 -11.27
C VAL A 112 -4.65 -3.25 -11.60
N ASP A 113 -4.14 -3.91 -10.57
CA ASP A 113 -3.57 -5.25 -10.70
C ASP A 113 -4.71 -6.23 -10.48
N ARG A 114 -5.33 -6.68 -11.57
CA ARG A 114 -6.53 -7.51 -11.49
C ARG A 114 -6.25 -8.87 -10.90
N HIS A 115 -5.08 -9.39 -11.13
CA HIS A 115 -4.67 -10.70 -10.64
C HIS A 115 -4.63 -10.72 -9.12
N ARG A 116 -4.13 -9.63 -8.52
CA ARG A 116 -3.97 -9.53 -7.07
C ARG A 116 -5.05 -8.71 -6.39
N LYS A 117 -5.95 -8.11 -7.18
CA LYS A 117 -7.01 -7.22 -6.70
C LYS A 117 -6.43 -6.04 -5.92
N VAL A 118 -5.35 -5.46 -6.44
CA VAL A 118 -4.70 -4.29 -5.84
C VAL A 118 -4.92 -3.10 -6.75
N VAL A 119 -5.52 -2.04 -6.19
CA VAL A 119 -5.72 -0.78 -6.89
C VAL A 119 -4.82 0.27 -6.28
N THR A 120 -4.06 0.97 -7.10
CA THR A 120 -3.20 2.05 -6.63
C THR A 120 -3.54 3.34 -7.36
N VAL A 121 -3.51 4.43 -6.61
CA VAL A 121 -3.88 5.76 -7.10
C VAL A 121 -2.78 6.73 -6.71
N PRO A 122 -2.20 7.47 -7.69
CA PRO A 122 -1.08 8.36 -7.36
C PRO A 122 -1.49 9.58 -6.54
N ALA A 123 -2.75 9.98 -6.64
CA ALA A 123 -3.25 11.17 -5.95
C ALA A 123 -2.37 12.39 -6.27
N TYR A 124 -1.67 12.95 -5.31
CA TYR A 124 -0.86 14.15 -5.51
C TYR A 124 0.60 13.85 -5.89
N MET A 125 0.91 12.62 -6.16
CA MET A 125 2.29 12.23 -6.47
C MET A 125 2.69 12.56 -7.91
#